data_91d0b41e7eebfb9d69ab56c9ef753610
#
_entry.id   91d0b41e7eebfb9d69ab56c9ef753610
#
_cell.length_a   1.000
_cell.length_b   1.000
_cell.length_c   1.000
_cell.angle_alpha   90.00
_cell.angle_beta   90.00
_cell.angle_gamma   90.00
#
_symmetry.space_group_name_H-M   'P 1'
#
loop_
_entity.id
_entity.type
_entity.pdbx_description
1 polymer ?
#
loop_
_entity_poly.entity_id
_entity_poly.type
_entity_poly.pdbx_seq_one_letter_code
_entity_poly.pdbx_strand_id
1 'polypeptide(L)'
;MQRMLPEVKEHTKGNGRTNKFTSIKLDAETTVLSYDDLRELLEMKLWNYPEIQIVDFDHNETKPLILKLKLGLGVFKTANRLLFKKQGYFLEVKSNEVQLFYEERPGLVNGLSTLKQLFKETDDAYYLDYVTIMDWPAIEQRSVSNTFGWYAGYGRLGFDMQLWGFEEWIEYLNICSDFKINQFNMCMYGYWPFEFKEFPETVLKSYPIKVWNKESRNWITVEYLHPNLSNEFLSRLIAYGHKLGVSFFAYVGLNSYNGGYPSIYKKKRMKVPEGSKYVNDFDRLCLSDIDSIEYLKKSIRRIVQLGYDGIDFEESEEAFWYCDCEKCYD
;
A
#
# COMPACT_ATOMS: atom_id res chain seq x y z
N MET A 1 -12.08 -27.35 -5.64
CA MET A 1 -11.23 -26.19 -5.97
C MET A 1 -11.04 -25.41 -4.69
N GLN A 2 -9.83 -25.06 -4.36
CA GLN A 2 -9.55 -24.15 -3.24
C GLN A 2 -10.24 -22.82 -3.53
N ARG A 3 -10.85 -22.21 -2.51
CA ARG A 3 -11.52 -20.93 -2.68
C ARG A 3 -10.47 -19.85 -2.97
N MET A 4 -10.56 -19.19 -4.12
CA MET A 4 -9.72 -18.04 -4.46
C MET A 4 -10.23 -16.78 -3.77
N LEU A 5 -9.33 -15.92 -3.31
CA LEU A 5 -9.65 -14.67 -2.64
C LEU A 5 -8.88 -13.50 -3.29
N PRO A 6 -9.56 -12.47 -3.79
CA PRO A 6 -11.01 -12.38 -4.01
C PRO A 6 -11.54 -13.44 -4.96
N GLU A 7 -12.82 -13.80 -4.82
CA GLU A 7 -13.46 -14.76 -5.72
C GLU A 7 -13.46 -14.23 -7.16
N VAL A 8 -13.04 -15.08 -8.10
CA VAL A 8 -12.98 -14.72 -9.53
C VAL A 8 -14.37 -14.75 -10.18
N LYS A 9 -14.60 -13.91 -11.18
CA LYS A 9 -15.90 -13.75 -11.84
C LYS A 9 -16.31 -15.00 -12.62
N GLU A 10 -15.42 -15.54 -13.42
CA GLU A 10 -15.71 -16.68 -14.28
C GLU A 10 -14.57 -17.69 -14.23
N HIS A 11 -14.89 -18.95 -14.06
CA HIS A 11 -13.90 -20.01 -14.15
C HIS A 11 -14.50 -21.31 -14.66
N THR A 12 -13.69 -22.07 -15.39
CA THR A 12 -14.03 -23.41 -15.88
C THR A 12 -12.90 -24.39 -15.56
N LYS A 13 -13.23 -25.48 -14.89
CA LYS A 13 -12.26 -26.54 -14.62
C LYS A 13 -12.01 -27.38 -15.85
N GLY A 14 -10.76 -27.66 -16.15
CA GLY A 14 -10.34 -28.65 -17.13
C GLY A 14 -10.12 -30.03 -16.49
N ASN A 15 -9.97 -31.03 -17.33
CA ASN A 15 -9.61 -32.38 -16.92
C ASN A 15 -8.08 -32.57 -17.05
N GLY A 16 -7.39 -32.63 -15.92
CA GLY A 16 -5.95 -32.83 -15.85
C GLY A 16 -5.22 -31.81 -15.00
N ARG A 17 -3.92 -31.95 -15.00
CA ARG A 17 -3.00 -31.07 -14.26
C ARG A 17 -1.66 -30.95 -14.99
N THR A 18 -0.87 -29.93 -14.64
CA THR A 18 0.50 -29.77 -15.14
C THR A 18 1.40 -30.91 -14.61
N ASN A 19 2.58 -31.03 -15.19
CA ASN A 19 3.68 -31.71 -14.52
C ASN A 19 3.99 -31.02 -13.20
N LYS A 20 4.66 -31.72 -12.30
CA LYS A 20 5.28 -31.10 -11.13
C LYS A 20 6.40 -30.18 -11.58
N PHE A 21 6.55 -29.03 -10.94
CA PHE A 21 7.59 -28.04 -11.23
C PHE A 21 8.17 -27.42 -9.96
N THR A 22 9.42 -27.03 -10.03
CA THR A 22 10.16 -26.24 -9.02
C THR A 22 10.70 -24.95 -9.66
N SER A 23 10.42 -24.76 -10.95
CA SER A 23 10.88 -23.58 -11.67
C SER A 23 9.82 -23.09 -12.65
N ILE A 24 9.84 -21.79 -12.91
CA ILE A 24 8.97 -21.13 -13.89
C ILE A 24 9.86 -20.50 -14.96
N LYS A 25 9.56 -20.80 -16.21
CA LYS A 25 10.16 -20.16 -17.37
C LYS A 25 9.23 -19.07 -17.88
N LEU A 26 9.74 -17.84 -17.90
CA LEU A 26 8.99 -16.69 -18.38
C LEU A 26 9.14 -16.58 -19.91
N ASP A 27 8.00 -16.55 -20.61
CA ASP A 27 7.88 -16.34 -22.04
C ASP A 27 7.00 -15.09 -22.29
N ALA A 28 7.63 -14.00 -22.66
CA ALA A 28 6.99 -12.69 -22.80
C ALA A 28 7.18 -12.15 -24.22
N GLU A 29 6.31 -12.56 -25.15
CA GLU A 29 6.40 -12.16 -26.56
C GLU A 29 6.09 -10.67 -26.78
N THR A 30 5.08 -10.15 -26.06
CA THR A 30 4.68 -8.73 -26.10
C THR A 30 4.20 -8.31 -24.73
N THR A 31 4.86 -7.31 -24.14
CA THR A 31 4.53 -6.83 -22.81
C THR A 31 4.64 -5.31 -22.71
N VAL A 32 4.00 -4.74 -21.68
CA VAL A 32 4.13 -3.32 -21.32
C VAL A 32 5.35 -3.03 -20.43
N LEU A 33 6.05 -4.07 -19.99
CA LEU A 33 7.21 -4.00 -19.10
C LEU A 33 8.45 -4.62 -19.78
N SER A 34 9.63 -4.21 -19.34
CA SER A 34 10.86 -4.91 -19.72
C SER A 34 10.91 -6.32 -19.14
N TYR A 35 11.77 -7.19 -19.68
CA TYR A 35 11.95 -8.53 -19.15
C TYR A 35 12.44 -8.52 -17.69
N ASP A 36 13.36 -7.63 -17.35
CA ASP A 36 13.87 -7.50 -15.97
C ASP A 36 12.78 -7.05 -15.01
N ASP A 37 11.95 -6.07 -15.38
CA ASP A 37 10.81 -5.63 -14.55
C ASP A 37 9.77 -6.73 -14.37
N LEU A 38 9.53 -7.56 -15.40
CA LEU A 38 8.62 -8.70 -15.32
C LEU A 38 9.16 -9.78 -14.41
N ARG A 39 10.45 -10.09 -14.50
CA ARG A 39 11.14 -11.03 -13.63
C ARG A 39 11.07 -10.57 -12.18
N GLU A 40 11.43 -9.32 -11.92
CA GLU A 40 11.32 -8.71 -10.59
C GLU A 40 9.88 -8.78 -10.05
N LEU A 41 8.88 -8.40 -10.86
CA LEU A 41 7.48 -8.49 -10.45
C LEU A 41 7.07 -9.94 -10.12
N LEU A 42 7.50 -10.92 -10.89
CA LEU A 42 7.21 -12.32 -10.63
C LEU A 42 7.89 -12.80 -9.35
N GLU A 43 9.16 -12.43 -9.10
CA GLU A 43 9.87 -12.71 -7.85
C GLU A 43 9.13 -12.11 -6.65
N MET A 44 8.71 -10.84 -6.74
CA MET A 44 7.91 -10.18 -5.70
C MET A 44 6.58 -10.89 -5.47
N LYS A 45 5.91 -11.37 -6.52
CA LYS A 45 4.65 -12.12 -6.39
C LYS A 45 4.84 -13.50 -5.78
N LEU A 46 5.98 -14.11 -5.96
CA LEU A 46 6.34 -15.42 -5.40
C LEU A 46 7.00 -15.33 -4.01
N TRP A 47 6.89 -14.20 -3.32
CA TRP A 47 7.55 -13.92 -2.04
C TRP A 47 7.38 -15.02 -0.97
N ASN A 48 6.28 -15.77 -0.98
CA ASN A 48 6.01 -16.89 -0.07
C ASN A 48 6.23 -18.28 -0.72
N TYR A 49 6.92 -18.32 -1.88
CA TYR A 49 7.35 -19.53 -2.57
C TYR A 49 8.84 -19.42 -2.95
N PRO A 50 9.74 -19.22 -1.97
CA PRO A 50 11.15 -18.92 -2.23
C PRO A 50 11.92 -20.04 -2.92
N GLU A 51 11.41 -21.26 -2.89
CA GLU A 51 11.98 -22.43 -3.56
C GLU A 51 11.66 -22.49 -5.06
N ILE A 52 10.70 -21.70 -5.56
CA ILE A 52 10.41 -21.64 -6.99
C ILE A 52 11.42 -20.71 -7.68
N GLN A 53 12.19 -21.30 -8.58
CA GLN A 53 13.19 -20.57 -9.36
C GLN A 53 12.59 -20.01 -10.65
N ILE A 54 12.93 -18.76 -10.98
CA ILE A 54 12.64 -18.19 -12.30
C ILE A 54 13.85 -18.42 -13.17
N VAL A 55 13.66 -19.18 -14.26
CA VAL A 55 14.73 -19.64 -15.15
C VAL A 55 14.63 -19.01 -16.53
N ASP A 56 15.77 -18.79 -17.15
CA ASP A 56 15.89 -18.29 -18.53
C ASP A 56 15.77 -19.41 -19.56
N PHE A 57 15.75 -19.04 -20.85
CA PHE A 57 15.49 -19.96 -21.96
C PHE A 57 16.50 -21.12 -22.07
N ASP A 58 17.71 -21.00 -21.56
CA ASP A 58 18.81 -21.94 -21.78
C ASP A 58 18.98 -23.04 -20.70
N HIS A 59 18.11 -23.10 -19.70
CA HIS A 59 18.19 -24.12 -18.64
C HIS A 59 17.51 -25.44 -19.07
N ASN A 60 18.32 -26.44 -19.41
CA ASN A 60 17.87 -27.74 -19.93
C ASN A 60 17.60 -28.82 -18.86
N GLU A 61 17.79 -28.58 -17.58
CA GLU A 61 17.83 -29.64 -16.55
C GLU A 61 16.49 -29.93 -15.85
N THR A 62 15.50 -29.05 -15.95
CA THR A 62 14.18 -29.26 -15.33
C THR A 62 13.07 -29.06 -16.36
N LYS A 63 11.89 -29.63 -16.12
CA LYS A 63 10.69 -29.31 -16.91
C LYS A 63 9.97 -28.13 -16.25
N PRO A 64 10.37 -26.89 -16.53
CA PRO A 64 9.76 -25.71 -15.90
C PRO A 64 8.31 -25.57 -16.31
N LEU A 65 7.47 -24.96 -15.45
CA LEU A 65 6.19 -24.43 -15.85
C LEU A 65 6.45 -23.24 -16.81
N ILE A 66 5.84 -23.24 -17.98
CA ILE A 66 5.99 -22.14 -18.92
C ILE A 66 4.91 -21.10 -18.64
N LEU A 67 5.31 -19.87 -18.25
CA LEU A 67 4.41 -18.75 -18.07
C LEU A 67 4.49 -17.83 -19.30
N LYS A 68 3.47 -17.87 -20.13
CA LYS A 68 3.33 -17.01 -21.33
C LYS A 68 2.51 -15.76 -20.99
N LEU A 69 3.13 -14.60 -21.11
CA LEU A 69 2.48 -13.31 -20.94
C LEU A 69 2.10 -12.76 -22.32
N LYS A 70 0.82 -12.42 -22.48
CA LYS A 70 0.26 -11.94 -23.74
C LYS A 70 -0.52 -10.66 -23.57
N LEU A 71 -0.18 -9.66 -24.37
CA LEU A 71 -0.90 -8.39 -24.40
C LEU A 71 -2.13 -8.50 -25.29
N GLY A 72 -3.28 -8.05 -24.78
CA GLY A 72 -4.53 -7.95 -25.54
C GLY A 72 -5.66 -8.80 -24.99
N LEU A 73 -6.75 -8.12 -24.63
CA LEU A 73 -8.01 -8.70 -24.14
C LEU A 73 -9.15 -8.54 -25.16
N GLY A 74 -8.86 -8.04 -26.36
CA GLY A 74 -9.87 -7.65 -27.34
C GLY A 74 -10.80 -8.77 -27.84
N VAL A 75 -10.37 -10.03 -27.74
CA VAL A 75 -11.14 -11.21 -28.15
C VAL A 75 -12.14 -11.68 -27.10
N PHE A 76 -11.98 -11.26 -25.84
CA PHE A 76 -12.83 -11.67 -24.72
C PHE A 76 -13.99 -10.69 -24.52
N LYS A 77 -15.19 -11.22 -24.26
CA LYS A 77 -16.41 -10.42 -24.04
C LYS A 77 -16.77 -10.44 -22.56
N THR A 78 -16.97 -9.27 -21.97
CA THR A 78 -17.38 -9.11 -20.58
C THR A 78 -18.47 -8.05 -20.42
N ALA A 79 -19.21 -8.12 -19.30
CA ALA A 79 -20.23 -7.13 -18.95
C ALA A 79 -19.62 -5.73 -18.63
N ASN A 80 -18.42 -5.65 -18.08
CA ASN A 80 -17.72 -4.40 -17.78
C ASN A 80 -16.40 -4.31 -18.54
N ARG A 81 -16.49 -3.91 -19.81
CA ARG A 81 -15.33 -3.84 -20.70
C ARG A 81 -14.26 -2.85 -20.23
N LEU A 82 -14.64 -1.75 -19.61
CA LEU A 82 -13.69 -0.73 -19.16
C LEU A 82 -12.79 -1.26 -18.04
N LEU A 83 -13.38 -1.81 -16.97
CA LEU A 83 -12.61 -2.38 -15.86
C LEU A 83 -11.87 -3.64 -16.27
N PHE A 84 -12.44 -4.44 -17.19
CA PHE A 84 -11.74 -5.59 -17.75
C PHE A 84 -10.47 -5.16 -18.51
N LYS A 85 -10.54 -4.13 -19.34
CA LYS A 85 -9.37 -3.58 -20.02
C LYS A 85 -8.32 -3.08 -19.03
N LYS A 86 -8.71 -2.28 -18.06
CA LYS A 86 -7.78 -1.64 -17.11
C LYS A 86 -7.15 -2.62 -16.12
N GLN A 87 -7.92 -3.56 -15.58
CA GLN A 87 -7.51 -4.35 -14.41
C GLN A 87 -7.85 -5.85 -14.54
N GLY A 88 -8.50 -6.24 -15.63
CA GLY A 88 -8.89 -7.62 -15.86
C GLY A 88 -7.79 -8.42 -16.52
N TYR A 89 -8.00 -9.73 -16.53
CA TYR A 89 -7.12 -10.70 -17.14
C TYR A 89 -7.91 -11.95 -17.57
N PHE A 90 -7.31 -12.69 -18.49
CA PHE A 90 -7.70 -14.05 -18.83
C PHE A 90 -6.51 -14.97 -18.55
N LEU A 91 -6.74 -16.05 -17.82
CA LEU A 91 -5.71 -17.01 -17.43
C LEU A 91 -6.17 -18.41 -17.86
N GLU A 92 -5.33 -19.13 -18.59
CA GLU A 92 -5.53 -20.52 -18.95
C GLU A 92 -4.35 -21.37 -18.50
N VAL A 93 -4.63 -22.43 -17.76
CA VAL A 93 -3.67 -23.48 -17.40
C VAL A 93 -4.00 -24.72 -18.22
N LYS A 94 -3.09 -25.13 -19.09
CA LYS A 94 -3.24 -26.31 -19.95
C LYS A 94 -1.88 -26.92 -20.26
N SER A 95 -1.83 -28.28 -20.26
CA SER A 95 -0.56 -28.98 -20.44
C SER A 95 0.47 -28.58 -19.36
N ASN A 96 1.63 -28.08 -19.75
CA ASN A 96 2.64 -27.56 -18.81
C ASN A 96 2.86 -26.05 -19.00
N GLU A 97 1.79 -25.36 -19.33
CA GLU A 97 1.81 -23.95 -19.73
C GLU A 97 0.70 -23.17 -19.03
N VAL A 98 1.01 -21.95 -18.64
CA VAL A 98 0.06 -20.93 -18.22
C VAL A 98 0.09 -19.81 -19.24
N GLN A 99 -1.05 -19.49 -19.84
CA GLN A 99 -1.22 -18.30 -20.66
C GLN A 99 -1.96 -17.23 -19.87
N LEU A 100 -1.36 -16.07 -19.70
CA LEU A 100 -1.94 -14.93 -19.01
C LEU A 100 -2.08 -13.76 -19.98
N PHE A 101 -3.32 -13.44 -20.32
CA PHE A 101 -3.67 -12.31 -21.19
C PHE A 101 -4.08 -11.12 -20.32
N TYR A 102 -3.62 -9.94 -20.66
CA TYR A 102 -3.94 -8.66 -20.01
C TYR A 102 -3.84 -7.52 -21.01
N GLU A 103 -4.33 -6.33 -20.65
CA GLU A 103 -4.20 -5.12 -21.48
C GLU A 103 -3.29 -4.09 -20.81
N GLU A 104 -3.53 -3.81 -19.52
CA GLU A 104 -2.78 -2.86 -18.73
C GLU A 104 -2.08 -3.55 -17.55
N ARG A 105 -1.02 -2.93 -17.03
CA ARG A 105 -0.20 -3.50 -15.94
C ARG A 105 -1.01 -4.02 -14.73
N PRO A 106 -2.07 -3.32 -14.24
CA PRO A 106 -2.85 -3.85 -13.12
C PRO A 106 -3.52 -5.20 -13.40
N GLY A 107 -3.90 -5.46 -14.66
CA GLY A 107 -4.42 -6.77 -15.08
C GLY A 107 -3.38 -7.88 -14.94
N LEU A 108 -2.13 -7.61 -15.32
CA LEU A 108 -1.01 -8.53 -15.13
C LEU A 108 -0.80 -8.84 -13.63
N VAL A 109 -0.72 -7.80 -12.79
CA VAL A 109 -0.54 -7.96 -11.33
C VAL A 109 -1.66 -8.82 -10.73
N ASN A 110 -2.92 -8.54 -11.08
CA ASN A 110 -4.09 -9.29 -10.62
C ASN A 110 -4.07 -10.74 -11.09
N GLY A 111 -3.67 -10.98 -12.34
CA GLY A 111 -3.54 -12.32 -12.91
C GLY A 111 -2.47 -13.15 -12.21
N LEU A 112 -1.31 -12.55 -11.93
CA LEU A 112 -0.23 -13.21 -11.17
C LEU A 112 -0.66 -13.52 -9.73
N SER A 113 -1.41 -12.62 -9.08
CA SER A 113 -1.99 -12.89 -7.75
C SER A 113 -2.95 -14.08 -7.76
N THR A 114 -3.71 -14.26 -8.83
CA THR A 114 -4.60 -15.42 -9.00
C THR A 114 -3.80 -16.68 -9.32
N LEU A 115 -2.83 -16.61 -10.23
CA LEU A 115 -1.96 -17.74 -10.57
C LEU A 115 -1.32 -18.35 -9.34
N LYS A 116 -0.76 -17.52 -8.47
CA LYS A 116 -0.13 -17.93 -7.23
C LYS A 116 -1.08 -18.73 -6.32
N GLN A 117 -2.34 -18.33 -6.22
CA GLN A 117 -3.35 -19.03 -5.42
C GLN A 117 -3.76 -20.40 -6.00
N LEU A 118 -3.41 -20.70 -7.25
CA LEU A 118 -3.68 -21.99 -7.90
C LEU A 118 -2.60 -23.03 -7.62
N PHE A 119 -1.44 -22.63 -7.09
CA PHE A 119 -0.36 -23.55 -6.78
C PHE A 119 -0.79 -24.58 -5.75
N LYS A 120 -0.54 -25.83 -6.07
CA LYS A 120 -0.75 -26.97 -5.18
C LYS A 120 0.58 -27.61 -4.89
N GLU A 121 0.88 -27.66 -3.61
CA GLU A 121 2.14 -28.19 -3.09
C GLU A 121 2.13 -29.71 -3.00
N THR A 122 3.28 -30.31 -3.21
CA THR A 122 3.63 -31.68 -2.90
C THR A 122 4.89 -31.67 -2.02
N ASP A 123 5.39 -32.80 -1.58
CA ASP A 123 6.57 -32.87 -0.71
C ASP A 123 7.82 -32.19 -1.29
N ASP A 124 7.93 -32.11 -2.61
CA ASP A 124 9.15 -31.68 -3.31
C ASP A 124 8.93 -30.69 -4.47
N ALA A 125 7.67 -30.34 -4.79
CA ALA A 125 7.36 -29.54 -5.98
C ALA A 125 5.92 -29.02 -5.96
N TYR A 126 5.57 -28.25 -6.98
CA TYR A 126 4.22 -27.68 -7.21
C TYR A 126 3.58 -28.22 -8.48
N TYR A 127 2.25 -28.15 -8.54
CA TYR A 127 1.49 -28.41 -9.75
C TYR A 127 0.24 -27.52 -9.80
N LEU A 128 -0.39 -27.41 -10.97
CA LEU A 128 -1.63 -26.70 -11.22
C LEU A 128 -2.66 -27.65 -11.82
N ASP A 129 -3.92 -27.59 -11.35
CA ASP A 129 -5.02 -28.18 -12.10
C ASP A 129 -5.30 -27.35 -13.34
N TYR A 130 -5.76 -28.01 -14.41
CA TYR A 130 -6.19 -27.29 -15.59
C TYR A 130 -7.42 -26.45 -15.31
N VAL A 131 -7.36 -25.18 -15.66
CA VAL A 131 -8.42 -24.21 -15.41
C VAL A 131 -8.35 -23.07 -16.43
N THR A 132 -9.50 -22.52 -16.74
CA THR A 132 -9.63 -21.24 -17.44
C THR A 132 -10.32 -20.26 -16.50
N ILE A 133 -9.77 -19.06 -16.38
CA ILE A 133 -10.29 -18.00 -15.51
C ILE A 133 -10.38 -16.72 -16.32
N MET A 134 -11.49 -16.01 -16.19
CA MET A 134 -11.65 -14.66 -16.68
C MET A 134 -12.15 -13.80 -15.52
N ASP A 135 -11.39 -12.75 -15.17
CA ASP A 135 -11.68 -11.95 -14.00
C ASP A 135 -11.40 -10.46 -14.20
N TRP A 136 -12.19 -9.65 -13.53
CA TRP A 136 -12.05 -8.21 -13.46
C TRP A 136 -12.72 -7.69 -12.15
N PRO A 137 -12.27 -6.57 -11.58
CA PRO A 137 -12.84 -6.06 -10.36
C PRO A 137 -14.26 -5.51 -10.57
N ALA A 138 -15.08 -5.56 -9.53
CA ALA A 138 -16.36 -4.86 -9.50
C ALA A 138 -16.20 -3.36 -9.19
N ILE A 139 -15.14 -3.01 -8.45
CA ILE A 139 -14.81 -1.66 -8.00
C ILE A 139 -13.38 -1.34 -8.44
N GLU A 140 -13.19 -0.18 -9.07
CA GLU A 140 -11.89 0.22 -9.63
C GLU A 140 -10.83 0.43 -8.54
N GLN A 141 -11.16 1.15 -7.48
CA GLN A 141 -10.27 1.43 -6.35
C GLN A 141 -10.63 0.54 -5.16
N ARG A 142 -9.64 -0.19 -4.67
CA ARG A 142 -9.76 -1.08 -3.51
C ARG A 142 -8.64 -0.71 -2.56
N SER A 143 -8.99 0.06 -1.54
CA SER A 143 -8.02 0.63 -0.62
C SER A 143 -8.07 -0.01 0.75
N VAL A 144 -6.93 0.02 1.42
CA VAL A 144 -6.81 -0.14 2.86
C VAL A 144 -6.28 1.16 3.44
N SER A 145 -6.72 1.51 4.64
CA SER A 145 -6.24 2.67 5.36
C SER A 145 -5.59 2.23 6.66
N ASN A 146 -4.36 2.66 6.86
CA ASN A 146 -3.59 2.35 8.06
C ASN A 146 -3.05 3.64 8.67
N THR A 147 -2.97 3.66 9.98
CA THR A 147 -2.44 4.79 10.72
C THR A 147 -0.96 4.59 10.99
N PHE A 148 -0.16 5.53 10.52
CA PHE A 148 1.26 5.64 10.85
C PHE A 148 1.46 6.81 11.79
N GLY A 149 1.80 6.53 13.03
CA GLY A 149 2.16 7.57 13.98
C GLY A 149 1.00 8.34 14.61
N TRP A 150 -0.27 7.99 14.40
CA TRP A 150 -1.36 8.64 15.11
C TRP A 150 -1.15 8.50 16.61
N TYR A 151 -1.30 9.58 17.32
CA TYR A 151 -1.02 9.72 18.73
C TYR A 151 0.47 9.65 19.15
N ALA A 152 1.39 9.28 18.26
CA ALA A 152 2.81 9.26 18.65
C ALA A 152 3.28 10.63 19.15
N GLY A 153 2.91 11.70 18.45
CA GLY A 153 3.17 13.08 18.88
C GLY A 153 2.41 13.52 20.11
N TYR A 154 1.40 12.78 20.53
CA TYR A 154 0.62 13.04 21.75
C TYR A 154 0.94 12.07 22.90
N GLY A 155 2.05 11.34 22.79
CA GLY A 155 2.50 10.39 23.80
C GLY A 155 1.66 9.12 23.90
N ARG A 156 0.90 8.78 22.85
CA ARG A 156 0.10 7.58 22.78
C ARG A 156 0.63 6.66 21.69
N LEU A 157 1.00 5.44 22.05
CA LEU A 157 1.20 4.35 21.11
C LEU A 157 -0.18 3.71 20.88
N GLY A 158 -0.76 3.96 19.73
CA GLY A 158 -2.10 3.50 19.45
C GLY A 158 -2.15 2.12 18.81
N PHE A 159 -1.12 1.75 18.03
CA PHE A 159 -1.20 0.58 17.16
C PHE A 159 0.15 -0.09 16.96
N ASP A 160 0.16 -1.41 16.85
CA ASP A 160 1.35 -2.23 16.64
C ASP A 160 2.10 -1.87 15.34
N MET A 161 1.37 -1.44 14.31
CA MET A 161 1.95 -1.00 13.02
C MET A 161 2.92 0.17 13.14
N GLN A 162 2.81 0.98 14.19
CA GLN A 162 3.78 2.04 14.48
C GLN A 162 5.16 1.50 14.84
N LEU A 163 5.22 0.24 15.26
CA LEU A 163 6.45 -0.46 15.64
C LEU A 163 7.02 -1.31 14.50
N TRP A 164 6.32 -1.41 13.38
CA TRP A 164 6.79 -2.20 12.24
C TRP A 164 8.02 -1.59 11.60
N GLY A 165 8.99 -2.43 11.31
CA GLY A 165 10.12 -2.11 10.44
C GLY A 165 9.77 -2.22 8.97
N PHE A 166 10.77 -2.08 8.10
CA PHE A 166 10.58 -2.10 6.65
C PHE A 166 10.08 -3.46 6.15
N GLU A 167 10.56 -4.55 6.72
CA GLU A 167 10.22 -5.91 6.31
C GLU A 167 8.76 -6.26 6.60
N GLU A 168 8.22 -5.87 7.77
CA GLU A 168 6.82 -6.09 8.11
C GLU A 168 5.88 -5.29 7.18
N TRP A 169 6.29 -4.07 6.82
CA TRP A 169 5.54 -3.28 5.84
C TRP A 169 5.56 -3.88 4.43
N ILE A 170 6.69 -4.43 4.00
CA ILE A 170 6.81 -5.16 2.73
C ILE A 170 5.90 -6.38 2.72
N GLU A 171 5.92 -7.21 3.77
CA GLU A 171 5.05 -8.36 3.89
C GLU A 171 3.58 -7.95 3.80
N TYR A 172 3.20 -6.90 4.52
CA TYR A 172 1.84 -6.37 4.47
C TYR A 172 1.43 -5.90 3.06
N LEU A 173 2.29 -5.21 2.34
CA LEU A 173 2.04 -4.79 0.96
C LEU A 173 1.92 -5.97 0.01
N ASN A 174 2.72 -7.01 0.18
CA ASN A 174 2.61 -8.25 -0.58
C ASN A 174 1.25 -8.91 -0.35
N ILE A 175 0.81 -9.02 0.91
CA ILE A 175 -0.52 -9.52 1.25
C ILE A 175 -1.61 -8.67 0.60
N CYS A 176 -1.55 -7.34 0.73
CA CYS A 176 -2.50 -6.43 0.09
C CYS A 176 -2.58 -6.67 -1.43
N SER A 177 -1.44 -6.78 -2.10
CA SER A 177 -1.38 -7.04 -3.54
C SER A 177 -1.92 -8.43 -3.91
N ASP A 178 -1.73 -9.45 -3.06
CA ASP A 178 -2.29 -10.77 -3.27
C ASP A 178 -3.83 -10.77 -3.20
N PHE A 179 -4.40 -9.94 -2.34
CA PHE A 179 -5.84 -9.68 -2.29
C PHE A 179 -6.33 -8.66 -3.32
N LYS A 180 -5.48 -8.28 -4.27
CA LYS A 180 -5.80 -7.31 -5.34
C LYS A 180 -6.17 -5.92 -4.81
N ILE A 181 -5.72 -5.55 -3.62
CA ILE A 181 -5.76 -4.18 -3.12
C ILE A 181 -4.81 -3.35 -3.97
N ASN A 182 -5.26 -2.22 -4.48
CA ASN A 182 -4.50 -1.39 -5.40
C ASN A 182 -4.29 0.05 -4.91
N GLN A 183 -4.71 0.35 -3.69
CA GLN A 183 -4.49 1.64 -3.07
C GLN A 183 -4.22 1.48 -1.57
N PHE A 184 -3.28 2.23 -1.09
CA PHE A 184 -2.89 2.27 0.31
C PHE A 184 -2.98 3.70 0.84
N ASN A 185 -3.90 3.94 1.78
CA ASN A 185 -4.06 5.23 2.42
C ASN A 185 -3.29 5.22 3.75
N MET A 186 -2.27 6.07 3.85
CA MET A 186 -1.46 6.17 5.05
C MET A 186 -1.85 7.41 5.85
N CYS A 187 -2.48 7.21 6.99
CA CYS A 187 -2.85 8.29 7.89
C CYS A 187 -1.62 8.85 8.61
N MET A 188 -1.40 10.16 8.48
CA MET A 188 -0.24 10.88 8.99
C MET A 188 -0.61 11.89 10.09
N TYR A 189 -1.50 11.51 10.98
CA TYR A 189 -1.88 12.37 12.08
C TYR A 189 -0.76 12.54 13.11
N GLY A 190 -0.73 13.68 13.76
CA GLY A 190 0.29 14.02 14.74
C GLY A 190 1.54 14.59 14.08
N TYR A 191 2.71 14.28 14.64
CA TYR A 191 3.98 14.72 14.07
C TYR A 191 4.31 13.97 12.78
N TRP A 192 4.98 14.66 11.82
CA TRP A 192 5.32 14.06 10.53
C TRP A 192 6.30 12.89 10.68
N PRO A 193 6.03 11.75 10.04
CA PRO A 193 6.91 10.58 10.06
C PRO A 193 8.00 10.65 8.97
N PHE A 194 8.39 11.84 8.54
CA PHE A 194 9.40 12.09 7.52
C PHE A 194 10.20 13.36 7.81
N GLU A 195 11.38 13.47 7.24
CA GLU A 195 12.20 14.66 7.37
C GLU A 195 11.54 15.87 6.72
N PHE A 196 11.43 16.98 7.49
CA PHE A 196 10.89 18.24 7.03
C PHE A 196 11.81 19.38 7.45
N LYS A 197 12.75 19.74 6.57
CA LYS A 197 13.85 20.67 6.86
C LYS A 197 13.39 22.07 7.24
N GLU A 198 12.30 22.53 6.63
CA GLU A 198 11.73 23.86 6.90
C GLU A 198 11.01 23.96 8.25
N PHE A 199 10.56 22.84 8.80
CA PHE A 199 9.85 22.75 10.08
C PHE A 199 10.28 21.50 10.87
N PRO A 200 11.57 21.40 11.24
CA PRO A 200 12.12 20.20 11.89
C PRO A 200 11.50 19.88 13.25
N GLU A 201 10.87 20.87 13.89
CA GLU A 201 10.15 20.72 15.15
C GLU A 201 8.80 19.99 15.00
N THR A 202 8.28 19.89 13.77
CA THR A 202 7.02 19.17 13.46
C THR A 202 7.26 17.70 13.11
N VAL A 203 8.52 17.27 13.11
CA VAL A 203 8.91 15.90 12.76
C VAL A 203 8.92 15.02 14.01
N LEU A 204 8.36 13.84 13.90
CA LEU A 204 8.44 12.81 14.92
C LEU A 204 9.90 12.33 15.06
N LYS A 205 10.48 12.44 16.25
CA LYS A 205 11.87 12.04 16.53
C LYS A 205 11.95 10.74 17.32
N SER A 206 11.16 10.68 18.39
CA SER A 206 11.06 9.53 19.27
C SER A 206 9.73 9.59 19.99
N TYR A 207 9.34 8.51 20.63
CA TYR A 207 8.21 8.52 21.54
C TYR A 207 8.49 7.71 22.80
N PRO A 208 7.92 8.15 23.93
CA PRO A 208 8.03 7.41 25.17
C PRO A 208 7.18 6.14 25.10
N ILE A 209 7.80 4.99 25.32
CA ILE A 209 7.10 3.72 25.51
C ILE A 209 7.28 3.21 26.92
N LYS A 210 6.27 2.54 27.46
CA LYS A 210 6.38 1.84 28.74
C LYS A 210 6.78 0.39 28.48
N VAL A 211 7.90 -0.02 29.09
CA VAL A 211 8.37 -1.39 29.06
C VAL A 211 8.47 -1.95 30.47
N TRP A 212 8.18 -3.25 30.62
CA TRP A 212 8.37 -3.92 31.90
C TRP A 212 9.84 -4.25 32.08
N ASN A 213 10.46 -3.64 33.10
CA ASN A 213 11.84 -3.98 33.47
C ASN A 213 11.81 -5.15 34.46
N LYS A 214 12.38 -6.29 34.06
CA LYS A 214 12.39 -7.52 34.88
C LYS A 214 13.26 -7.40 36.13
N GLU A 215 14.33 -6.62 36.07
CA GLU A 215 15.27 -6.44 37.21
C GLU A 215 14.66 -5.56 38.30
N SER A 216 14.13 -4.42 37.94
CA SER A 216 13.47 -3.51 38.85
C SER A 216 12.03 -3.91 39.24
N ARG A 217 11.47 -4.91 38.53
CA ARG A 217 10.06 -5.38 38.64
C ARG A 217 9.08 -4.20 38.58
N ASN A 218 9.32 -3.29 37.67
CA ASN A 218 8.48 -2.09 37.49
C ASN A 218 8.37 -1.72 36.01
N TRP A 219 7.33 -0.94 35.70
CA TRP A 219 7.20 -0.28 34.41
C TRP A 219 8.11 0.93 34.35
N ILE A 220 9.00 0.97 33.36
CA ILE A 220 9.85 2.13 33.08
C ILE A 220 9.45 2.75 31.74
N THR A 221 9.65 4.06 31.61
CA THR A 221 9.48 4.76 30.34
C THR A 221 10.83 4.85 29.65
N VAL A 222 10.89 4.44 28.41
CA VAL A 222 12.08 4.57 27.54
C VAL A 222 11.72 5.36 26.30
N GLU A 223 12.65 6.20 25.84
CA GLU A 223 12.51 6.87 24.55
C GLU A 223 12.83 5.87 23.43
N TYR A 224 11.84 5.62 22.58
CA TYR A 224 11.96 4.71 21.47
C TYR A 224 12.13 5.47 20.15
N LEU A 225 13.25 5.24 19.49
CA LEU A 225 13.52 5.75 18.16
C LEU A 225 13.05 4.72 17.13
N HIS A 226 12.00 5.04 16.41
CA HIS A 226 11.43 4.12 15.43
C HIS A 226 12.31 4.06 14.16
N PRO A 227 12.64 2.88 13.65
CA PRO A 227 13.46 2.73 12.44
C PRO A 227 12.85 3.39 11.20
N ASN A 228 11.55 3.52 11.15
CA ASN A 228 10.82 4.16 10.05
C ASN A 228 10.97 5.69 10.00
N LEU A 229 11.61 6.30 10.99
CA LEU A 229 11.92 7.73 11.00
C LEU A 229 13.20 8.05 10.20
N SER A 230 13.83 7.06 9.58
CA SER A 230 14.93 7.29 8.64
C SER A 230 14.43 7.98 7.37
N ASN A 231 15.28 8.83 6.79
CA ASN A 231 14.92 9.73 5.68
C ASN A 231 14.39 9.03 4.42
N GLU A 232 14.67 7.75 4.24
CA GLU A 232 14.35 7.02 3.01
C GLU A 232 13.21 6.01 3.17
N PHE A 233 12.75 5.75 4.38
CA PHE A 233 11.78 4.70 4.65
C PHE A 233 10.52 4.82 3.78
N LEU A 234 9.84 5.97 3.83
CA LEU A 234 8.58 6.17 3.09
C LEU A 234 8.79 6.10 1.58
N SER A 235 9.80 6.76 1.04
CA SER A 235 10.08 6.73 -0.40
C SER A 235 10.40 5.32 -0.89
N ARG A 236 11.14 4.54 -0.11
CA ARG A 236 11.42 3.13 -0.41
C ARG A 236 10.18 2.27 -0.38
N LEU A 237 9.32 2.46 0.64
CA LEU A 237 8.07 1.72 0.78
C LEU A 237 7.11 2.02 -0.37
N ILE A 238 6.95 3.29 -0.73
CA ILE A 238 6.14 3.74 -1.86
C ILE A 238 6.66 3.13 -3.17
N ALA A 239 7.97 3.21 -3.41
CA ALA A 239 8.58 2.62 -4.61
C ALA A 239 8.35 1.10 -4.69
N TYR A 240 8.44 0.39 -3.58
CA TYR A 240 8.12 -1.04 -3.51
C TYR A 240 6.65 -1.31 -3.85
N GLY A 241 5.73 -0.58 -3.24
CA GLY A 241 4.30 -0.73 -3.51
C GLY A 241 3.92 -0.41 -4.96
N HIS A 242 4.54 0.61 -5.57
CA HIS A 242 4.37 0.90 -7.00
C HIS A 242 4.76 -0.28 -7.90
N LYS A 243 5.82 -1.01 -7.55
CA LYS A 243 6.19 -2.25 -8.27
C LYS A 243 5.11 -3.32 -8.17
N LEU A 244 4.42 -3.41 -7.04
CA LEU A 244 3.27 -4.30 -6.82
C LEU A 244 1.94 -3.78 -7.40
N GLY A 245 1.92 -2.60 -8.04
CA GLY A 245 0.71 -1.99 -8.58
C GLY A 245 -0.20 -1.35 -7.51
N VAL A 246 0.36 -1.00 -6.35
CA VAL A 246 -0.33 -0.32 -5.26
C VAL A 246 0.02 1.16 -5.28
N SER A 247 -0.96 2.03 -5.41
CA SER A 247 -0.80 3.49 -5.27
C SER A 247 -0.88 3.90 -3.80
N PHE A 248 -0.17 4.97 -3.46
CA PHE A 248 -0.09 5.51 -2.10
C PHE A 248 -0.77 6.87 -1.99
N PHE A 249 -1.67 6.99 -1.03
CA PHE A 249 -2.32 8.23 -0.69
C PHE A 249 -1.97 8.63 0.74
N ALA A 250 -1.58 9.88 0.92
CA ALA A 250 -1.37 10.44 2.25
C ALA A 250 -2.71 10.96 2.78
N TYR A 251 -3.18 10.41 3.90
CA TYR A 251 -4.37 10.90 4.57
C TYR A 251 -3.96 11.88 5.67
N VAL A 252 -4.29 13.14 5.51
CA VAL A 252 -3.83 14.24 6.37
C VAL A 252 -4.97 15.15 6.78
N GLY A 253 -4.90 15.70 7.98
CA GLY A 253 -5.83 16.73 8.41
C GLY A 253 -5.57 18.05 7.70
N LEU A 254 -6.62 18.75 7.25
CA LEU A 254 -6.50 20.04 6.58
C LEU A 254 -6.13 21.15 7.59
N ASN A 255 -6.89 21.29 8.64
CA ASN A 255 -6.66 22.30 9.67
C ASN A 255 -6.34 21.72 11.06
N SER A 256 -6.34 20.39 11.19
CA SER A 256 -6.01 19.66 12.42
C SER A 256 -5.09 18.48 12.08
N TYR A 257 -4.46 17.87 13.07
CA TYR A 257 -3.63 16.66 12.90
C TYR A 257 -2.49 16.77 11.87
N ASN A 258 -1.93 17.96 11.71
CA ASN A 258 -0.98 18.28 10.65
C ASN A 258 0.41 18.58 11.22
N GLY A 259 1.16 17.56 11.56
CA GLY A 259 2.54 17.66 12.04
C GLY A 259 2.70 18.30 13.42
N GLY A 260 1.64 18.45 14.19
CA GLY A 260 1.71 19.11 15.50
C GLY A 260 2.00 20.61 15.46
N TYR A 261 1.97 21.24 14.29
CA TYR A 261 2.29 22.67 14.12
C TYR A 261 1.45 23.58 15.02
N PRO A 262 0.12 23.41 15.17
CA PRO A 262 -0.67 24.22 16.11
C PRO A 262 -0.30 24.01 17.57
N SER A 263 0.19 22.83 17.93
CA SER A 263 0.63 22.55 19.30
C SER A 263 1.90 23.33 19.65
N ILE A 264 2.78 23.50 18.68
CA ILE A 264 4.04 24.24 18.81
C ILE A 264 3.80 25.74 18.71
N TYR A 265 3.07 26.17 17.70
CA TYR A 265 2.81 27.57 17.39
C TYR A 265 1.41 28.02 17.83
N LYS A 266 1.19 28.10 19.15
CA LYS A 266 -0.12 28.38 19.76
C LYS A 266 -0.82 29.64 19.24
N LYS A 267 -0.06 30.66 18.79
CA LYS A 267 -0.59 31.88 18.21
C LYS A 267 -1.22 31.68 16.83
N LYS A 268 -0.96 30.54 16.18
CA LYS A 268 -1.50 30.15 14.87
C LYS A 268 -2.77 29.33 14.99
N ARG A 269 -3.18 29.01 16.21
CA ARG A 269 -4.41 28.25 16.48
C ARG A 269 -5.63 29.07 16.11
N MET A 270 -6.63 28.35 15.66
CA MET A 270 -8.00 28.85 15.55
C MET A 270 -8.45 29.44 16.90
N LYS A 271 -9.09 30.59 16.85
CA LYS A 271 -9.80 31.14 18.00
C LYS A 271 -11.18 30.51 18.07
N VAL A 272 -11.52 29.96 19.22
CA VAL A 272 -12.83 29.36 19.48
C VAL A 272 -13.77 30.48 19.98
N PRO A 273 -15.02 30.58 19.49
CA PRO A 273 -15.98 31.56 19.97
C PRO A 273 -16.19 31.46 21.49
N GLU A 274 -16.31 32.63 22.12
CA GLU A 274 -16.56 32.70 23.57
C GLU A 274 -17.88 32.00 23.93
N GLY A 275 -17.90 31.21 24.97
CA GLY A 275 -19.07 30.45 25.42
C GLY A 275 -19.30 29.15 24.65
N SER A 276 -18.45 28.78 23.71
CA SER A 276 -18.52 27.48 23.07
C SER A 276 -18.40 26.34 24.06
N LYS A 277 -19.29 25.37 23.96
CA LYS A 277 -19.25 24.15 24.79
C LYS A 277 -18.12 23.19 24.39
N TYR A 278 -17.56 23.37 23.21
CA TYR A 278 -16.50 22.53 22.68
C TYR A 278 -15.15 23.19 23.03
N VAL A 279 -14.64 22.83 24.18
CA VAL A 279 -13.25 23.13 24.54
C VAL A 279 -12.40 22.27 23.62
N ASN A 280 -11.64 22.91 22.76
CA ASN A 280 -10.79 22.24 21.80
C ASN A 280 -9.67 21.46 22.49
N ASP A 281 -9.80 20.16 22.59
CA ASP A 281 -8.68 19.28 22.90
C ASP A 281 -7.77 19.09 21.66
N PHE A 282 -8.20 19.55 20.49
CA PHE A 282 -7.47 19.43 19.23
C PHE A 282 -6.99 20.79 18.75
N ASP A 283 -5.69 20.87 18.57
CA ASP A 283 -5.04 22.05 18.03
C ASP A 283 -5.39 22.21 16.54
N ARG A 284 -6.08 23.30 16.20
CA ARG A 284 -6.49 23.60 14.83
C ARG A 284 -5.81 24.85 14.31
N LEU A 285 -5.46 24.85 13.04
CA LEU A 285 -4.91 26.01 12.35
C LEU A 285 -6.00 26.98 11.90
N CYS A 286 -5.75 28.25 12.09
CA CYS A 286 -6.53 29.30 11.44
C CYS A 286 -6.12 29.37 9.96
N LEU A 287 -7.05 29.05 9.05
CA LEU A 287 -6.80 29.07 7.61
C LEU A 287 -6.80 30.48 7.00
N SER A 288 -7.10 31.53 7.78
CA SER A 288 -6.88 32.94 7.38
C SER A 288 -5.51 33.47 7.79
N ASP A 289 -4.70 32.68 8.50
CA ASP A 289 -3.32 33.01 8.84
C ASP A 289 -2.37 32.58 7.71
N ILE A 290 -1.66 33.55 7.14
CA ILE A 290 -0.80 33.31 5.98
C ILE A 290 0.33 32.32 6.25
N ASP A 291 0.90 32.32 7.46
CA ASP A 291 1.99 31.40 7.80
C ASP A 291 1.47 29.96 7.92
N SER A 292 0.25 29.79 8.42
CA SER A 292 -0.44 28.50 8.47
C SER A 292 -0.68 27.94 7.07
N ILE A 293 -1.11 28.78 6.14
CA ILE A 293 -1.29 28.40 4.74
C ILE A 293 0.04 28.02 4.08
N GLU A 294 1.09 28.81 4.31
CA GLU A 294 2.41 28.50 3.76
C GLU A 294 3.01 27.21 4.37
N TYR A 295 2.78 26.95 5.65
CA TYR A 295 3.13 25.68 6.27
C TYR A 295 2.44 24.50 5.58
N LEU A 296 1.11 24.56 5.38
CA LEU A 296 0.33 23.51 4.73
C LEU A 296 0.81 23.28 3.29
N LYS A 297 1.04 24.35 2.52
CA LYS A 297 1.58 24.24 1.16
C LYS A 297 2.93 23.52 1.12
N LYS A 298 3.83 23.83 2.05
CA LYS A 298 5.14 23.17 2.15
C LYS A 298 5.00 21.73 2.56
N SER A 299 4.10 21.41 3.49
CA SER A 299 3.81 20.03 3.91
C SER A 299 3.29 19.19 2.72
N ILE A 300 2.34 19.72 1.95
CA ILE A 300 1.81 19.08 0.74
C ILE A 300 2.94 18.83 -0.28
N ARG A 301 3.75 19.85 -0.56
CA ARG A 301 4.90 19.68 -1.48
C ARG A 301 5.85 18.60 -1.01
N ARG A 302 6.12 18.53 0.29
CA ARG A 302 6.99 17.51 0.86
C ARG A 302 6.41 16.10 0.70
N ILE A 303 5.12 15.93 0.94
CA ILE A 303 4.40 14.66 0.74
C ILE A 303 4.50 14.21 -0.72
N VAL A 304 4.24 15.11 -1.68
CA VAL A 304 4.39 14.81 -3.11
C VAL A 304 5.83 14.40 -3.46
N GLN A 305 6.84 15.07 -2.88
CA GLN A 305 8.25 14.73 -3.09
C GLN A 305 8.66 13.35 -2.55
N LEU A 306 7.90 12.79 -1.60
CA LEU A 306 8.12 11.43 -1.09
C LEU A 306 7.65 10.35 -2.08
N GLY A 307 6.87 10.72 -3.11
CA GLY A 307 6.39 9.82 -4.14
C GLY A 307 4.91 9.43 -4.01
N TYR A 308 4.15 10.06 -3.12
CA TYR A 308 2.71 9.79 -2.99
C TYR A 308 1.96 10.15 -4.28
N ASP A 309 1.00 9.29 -4.65
CA ASP A 309 0.16 9.46 -5.85
C ASP A 309 -0.99 10.43 -5.64
N GLY A 310 -1.38 10.63 -4.38
CA GLY A 310 -2.47 11.53 -4.01
C GLY A 310 -2.48 11.87 -2.53
N ILE A 311 -3.38 12.78 -2.18
CA ILE A 311 -3.61 13.23 -0.81
C ILE A 311 -5.11 13.23 -0.55
N ASP A 312 -5.50 12.56 0.52
CA ASP A 312 -6.85 12.63 1.08
C ASP A 312 -6.83 13.63 2.24
N PHE A 313 -7.65 14.65 2.15
CA PHE A 313 -7.81 15.64 3.22
C PHE A 313 -9.00 15.32 4.09
N GLU A 314 -8.77 15.31 5.39
CA GLU A 314 -9.83 15.30 6.37
C GLU A 314 -10.06 16.72 6.91
N GLU A 315 -11.27 17.16 6.80
CA GLU A 315 -11.72 18.36 7.48
C GLU A 315 -11.98 18.08 8.97
N SER A 316 -12.17 19.12 9.75
CA SER A 316 -12.45 18.97 11.18
C SER A 316 -13.76 18.21 11.43
N GLU A 317 -13.71 17.15 12.23
CA GLU A 317 -14.87 16.34 12.62
C GLU A 317 -15.86 17.08 13.53
N GLU A 318 -15.46 18.21 14.12
CA GLU A 318 -16.28 18.94 15.08
C GLU A 318 -16.98 20.16 14.46
N ALA A 319 -18.01 20.64 15.14
CA ALA A 319 -18.95 21.66 14.69
C ALA A 319 -18.35 23.04 14.34
N PHE A 320 -17.07 23.27 14.57
CA PHE A 320 -16.42 24.55 14.28
C PHE A 320 -15.61 24.50 13.00
N TRP A 321 -16.19 25.10 11.96
CA TRP A 321 -15.58 25.24 10.64
C TRP A 321 -14.82 26.56 10.46
N TYR A 322 -15.01 27.51 11.35
CA TYR A 322 -14.45 28.87 11.24
C TYR A 322 -13.76 29.29 12.55
N CYS A 323 -12.77 30.13 12.39
CA CYS A 323 -12.03 30.75 13.48
C CYS A 323 -12.72 32.06 13.86
N ASP A 324 -12.86 32.32 15.17
CA ASP A 324 -13.39 33.56 15.71
C ASP A 324 -12.30 34.68 15.72
N CYS A 325 -11.66 34.91 14.58
CA CYS A 325 -10.74 36.03 14.39
C CYS A 325 -11.32 37.01 13.37
N GLU A 326 -10.88 38.27 13.43
CA GLU A 326 -11.36 39.33 12.54
C GLU A 326 -11.30 38.94 11.05
N LYS A 327 -10.22 38.26 10.63
CA LYS A 327 -10.06 37.85 9.23
C LYS A 327 -10.98 36.69 8.78
N CYS A 328 -11.55 35.94 9.71
CA CYS A 328 -12.49 34.88 9.39
C CYS A 328 -13.95 35.35 9.50
N TYR A 329 -14.18 36.53 10.06
CA TYR A 329 -15.50 37.16 10.19
C TYR A 329 -15.93 37.93 8.94
N ASP A 330 -14.95 38.45 8.19
CA ASP A 330 -15.17 39.17 6.93
C ASP A 330 -15.26 38.18 5.72
#